data_e38bb1649a2bd12a36fdd0b06cb538a7
#
_entry.id   e38bb1649a2bd12a36fdd0b06cb538a7
#
_cell.length_a   1.000
_cell.length_b   1.000
_cell.length_c   1.000
_cell.angle_alpha   90.00
_cell.angle_beta   90.00
_cell.angle_gamma   90.00
#
_symmetry.space_group_name_H-M   'P 1'
#
loop_
_entity.id
_entity.type
_entity.pdbx_description
1 polymer ?
#
loop_
_entity_poly.entity_id
_entity_poly.type
_entity_poly.pdbx_seq_one_letter_code
_entity_poly.pdbx_strand_id
1 'polypeptide(L)'
;MDKNNKHDCSRRKFTAAAVSTAAFTIVPRHVLGGSGFTPPSDKINLAVIGLGRQGMAVMMNLLQLPEIQVVAVCDVNRGSKEYAEYSPNAMLNAARQLLGAGFETWGEDWNSPGMAQLTKSFSTSLGIGGREPAKKLVEAYYASRTGAEAYKGCTAYMDFRELLEKQSDLDAVYVATPDHWHALPTIHACQAGKDVYCEKPLSLTVREGRAMVNAA
;
A
#
# COMPACT_ATOMS: atom_id res chain seq x y z
N MET A 1 66.89 22.13 24.09
CA MET A 1 66.47 23.12 23.06
C MET A 1 65.19 22.69 22.44
N ASP A 2 64.16 23.26 22.97
CA ASP A 2 62.78 22.90 22.69
C ASP A 2 62.25 23.80 21.57
N LYS A 3 61.80 23.27 20.46
CA LYS A 3 61.20 24.07 19.37
C LYS A 3 59.67 23.83 19.41
N ASN A 4 59.02 24.79 20.06
CA ASN A 4 57.59 25.00 20.06
C ASN A 4 57.06 25.14 18.61
N ASN A 5 56.34 24.15 18.10
CA ASN A 5 55.65 24.18 16.82
C ASN A 5 54.21 24.70 17.06
N LYS A 6 54.05 26.03 16.99
CA LYS A 6 52.72 26.66 17.01
C LYS A 6 52.06 26.42 15.65
N HIS A 7 51.04 25.56 15.61
CA HIS A 7 50.14 25.46 14.48
C HIS A 7 49.34 26.75 14.31
N ASP A 8 49.79 27.58 13.40
CA ASP A 8 49.10 28.82 13.02
C ASP A 8 47.88 28.48 12.15
N CYS A 9 46.72 28.38 12.80
CA CYS A 9 45.45 28.16 12.13
C CYS A 9 44.90 29.49 11.62
N SER A 10 45.33 29.87 10.40
CA SER A 10 44.89 31.11 9.76
C SER A 10 43.37 31.11 9.55
N ARG A 11 42.70 32.23 9.88
CA ARG A 11 41.26 32.46 9.64
C ARG A 11 40.88 32.16 8.18
N ARG A 12 41.77 32.43 7.21
CA ARG A 12 41.56 32.09 5.79
C ARG A 12 41.49 30.57 5.53
N LYS A 13 42.30 29.77 6.23
CA LYS A 13 42.26 28.30 6.10
C LYS A 13 40.98 27.70 6.74
N PHE A 14 40.52 28.31 7.83
CA PHE A 14 39.25 27.90 8.48
C PHE A 14 38.04 28.22 7.59
N THR A 15 37.97 29.40 6.98
CA THR A 15 36.85 29.73 6.04
C THR A 15 36.90 28.91 4.76
N ALA A 16 38.08 28.58 4.22
CA ALA A 16 38.19 27.70 3.06
C ALA A 16 37.76 26.25 3.36
N ALA A 17 38.09 25.74 4.56
CA ALA A 17 37.65 24.41 4.99
C ALA A 17 36.11 24.36 5.28
N ALA A 18 35.54 25.46 5.79
CA ALA A 18 34.08 25.54 6.05
C ALA A 18 33.25 25.63 4.76
N VAL A 19 33.79 26.22 3.68
CA VAL A 19 33.09 26.31 2.38
C VAL A 19 33.12 24.96 1.61
N SER A 20 34.17 24.14 1.84
CA SER A 20 34.28 22.85 1.14
C SER A 20 33.40 21.73 1.73
N THR A 21 32.78 21.95 2.91
CA THR A 21 31.87 20.97 3.55
C THR A 21 30.37 21.32 3.47
N ALA A 22 30.04 22.47 2.90
CA ALA A 22 28.65 22.79 2.59
C ALA A 22 28.22 22.10 1.29
N ALA A 23 28.08 20.78 1.31
CA ALA A 23 27.32 20.08 0.28
C ALA A 23 25.87 20.54 0.42
N PHE A 24 25.43 21.46 -0.43
CA PHE A 24 24.02 21.82 -0.53
C PHE A 24 23.28 20.60 -1.06
N THR A 25 22.68 19.83 -0.17
CA THR A 25 21.72 18.80 -0.57
C THR A 25 20.44 19.50 -0.99
N ILE A 26 20.14 19.53 -2.27
CA ILE A 26 18.85 19.97 -2.77
C ILE A 26 17.86 18.85 -2.42
N VAL A 27 17.12 19.03 -1.34
CA VAL A 27 16.05 18.11 -0.96
C VAL A 27 14.84 18.46 -1.84
N PRO A 28 14.33 17.52 -2.66
CA PRO A 28 13.15 17.76 -3.47
C PRO A 28 11.95 18.15 -2.61
N ARG A 29 11.08 19.02 -3.14
CA ARG A 29 9.96 19.60 -2.38
C ARG A 29 8.99 18.55 -1.84
N HIS A 30 8.81 17.44 -2.55
CA HIS A 30 7.97 16.33 -2.11
C HIS A 30 8.51 15.57 -0.88
N VAL A 31 9.79 15.76 -0.52
CA VAL A 31 10.40 15.19 0.71
C VAL A 31 10.21 16.13 1.90
N LEU A 32 10.14 17.45 1.65
CA LEU A 32 10.02 18.44 2.73
C LEU A 32 8.57 18.73 3.14
N GLY A 33 7.60 18.26 2.37
CA GLY A 33 6.20 18.62 2.58
C GLY A 33 5.90 20.08 2.20
N GLY A 34 4.70 20.54 2.54
CA GLY A 34 4.23 21.88 2.23
C GLY A 34 2.91 21.87 1.47
N SER A 35 2.42 23.04 1.02
CA SER A 35 1.12 23.12 0.34
C SER A 35 1.03 22.14 -0.84
N GLY A 36 0.15 21.13 -0.71
CA GLY A 36 -0.08 20.08 -1.71
C GLY A 36 0.88 18.88 -1.66
N PHE A 37 1.79 18.81 -0.66
CA PHE A 37 2.71 17.67 -0.51
C PHE A 37 2.78 17.19 0.93
N THR A 38 2.40 15.94 1.16
CA THR A 38 2.60 15.26 2.44
C THR A 38 4.00 14.64 2.44
N PRO A 39 4.90 15.00 3.38
CA PRO A 39 6.22 14.39 3.46
C PRO A 39 6.10 12.89 3.78
N PRO A 40 7.07 12.07 3.38
CA PRO A 40 7.04 10.63 3.64
C PRO A 40 6.90 10.27 5.12
N SER A 41 7.46 11.09 6.04
CA SER A 41 7.36 10.90 7.49
C SER A 41 5.95 11.10 8.06
N ASP A 42 5.08 11.80 7.34
CA ASP A 42 3.73 12.14 7.79
C ASP A 42 2.67 11.26 7.12
N LYS A 43 3.11 10.30 6.28
CA LYS A 43 2.22 9.33 5.66
C LYS A 43 1.97 8.14 6.57
N ILE A 44 0.75 7.62 6.50
CA ILE A 44 0.35 6.38 7.14
C ILE A 44 0.69 5.23 6.19
N ASN A 45 1.62 4.38 6.57
CA ASN A 45 1.97 3.17 5.86
C ASN A 45 0.91 2.10 6.10
N LEU A 46 0.15 1.80 5.06
CA LEU A 46 -1.01 0.93 5.14
C LEU A 46 -0.80 -0.39 4.40
N ALA A 47 -1.25 -1.50 4.99
CA ALA A 47 -1.42 -2.75 4.29
C ALA A 47 -2.91 -3.07 4.08
N VAL A 48 -3.23 -3.68 2.93
CA VAL A 48 -4.58 -4.17 2.63
C VAL A 48 -4.59 -5.69 2.70
N ILE A 49 -5.44 -6.26 3.56
CA ILE A 49 -5.62 -7.70 3.77
C ILE A 49 -6.97 -8.13 3.21
N GLY A 50 -6.95 -9.01 2.21
CA GLY A 50 -8.13 -9.40 1.44
C GLY A 50 -8.34 -8.51 0.21
N LEU A 51 -8.01 -9.05 -0.96
CA LEU A 51 -7.97 -8.33 -2.23
C LEU A 51 -8.94 -8.92 -3.26
N GLY A 52 -10.10 -9.30 -2.75
CA GLY A 52 -11.28 -9.52 -3.56
C GLY A 52 -11.89 -8.20 -4.05
N ARG A 53 -13.11 -8.26 -4.56
CA ARG A 53 -13.80 -7.08 -5.11
C ARG A 53 -13.82 -5.88 -4.17
N GLN A 54 -14.17 -6.09 -2.88
CA GLN A 54 -14.26 -5.00 -1.90
C GLN A 54 -12.88 -4.42 -1.58
N GLY A 55 -11.91 -5.29 -1.25
CA GLY A 55 -10.57 -4.84 -0.92
C GLY A 55 -9.87 -4.09 -2.07
N MET A 56 -10.02 -4.56 -3.30
CA MET A 56 -9.50 -3.87 -4.49
C MET A 56 -10.14 -2.49 -4.68
N ALA A 57 -11.48 -2.39 -4.54
CA ALA A 57 -12.21 -1.13 -4.71
C ALA A 57 -11.79 -0.10 -3.66
N VAL A 58 -11.71 -0.49 -2.40
CA VAL A 58 -11.31 0.41 -1.32
C VAL A 58 -9.83 0.77 -1.43
N MET A 59 -8.95 -0.18 -1.77
CA MET A 59 -7.53 0.10 -2.01
C MET A 59 -7.34 1.20 -3.07
N MET A 60 -8.10 1.15 -4.17
CA MET A 60 -8.05 2.20 -5.21
C MET A 60 -8.47 3.58 -4.68
N ASN A 61 -9.42 3.65 -3.76
CA ASN A 61 -9.80 4.91 -3.12
C ASN A 61 -8.70 5.39 -2.15
N LEU A 62 -8.13 4.49 -1.37
CA LEU A 62 -7.04 4.79 -0.42
C LEU A 62 -5.78 5.30 -1.13
N LEU A 63 -5.45 4.76 -2.31
CA LEU A 63 -4.31 5.22 -3.12
C LEU A 63 -4.42 6.71 -3.50
N GLN A 64 -5.63 7.28 -3.56
CA GLN A 64 -5.85 8.68 -3.93
C GLN A 64 -5.71 9.65 -2.75
N LEU A 65 -5.60 9.15 -1.52
CA LEU A 65 -5.41 9.96 -0.33
C LEU A 65 -3.91 10.29 -0.15
N PRO A 66 -3.54 11.57 -0.10
CA PRO A 66 -2.13 11.96 -0.02
C PRO A 66 -1.45 11.54 1.28
N GLU A 67 -2.22 11.34 2.34
CA GLU A 67 -1.75 10.91 3.66
C GLU A 67 -1.49 9.40 3.75
N ILE A 68 -1.99 8.61 2.77
CA ILE A 68 -1.86 7.15 2.76
C ILE A 68 -0.75 6.71 1.81
N GLN A 69 0.07 5.79 2.30
CA GLN A 69 1.03 5.05 1.49
C GLN A 69 0.73 3.54 1.60
N VAL A 70 0.21 2.94 0.54
CA VAL A 70 0.03 1.48 0.51
C VAL A 70 1.38 0.82 0.30
N VAL A 71 1.92 0.19 1.34
CA VAL A 71 3.26 -0.43 1.35
C VAL A 71 3.20 -1.96 1.21
N ALA A 72 2.05 -2.55 1.51
CA ALA A 72 1.88 -4.00 1.41
C ALA A 72 0.45 -4.40 1.03
N VAL A 73 0.35 -5.56 0.41
CA VAL A 73 -0.91 -6.21 0.05
C VAL A 73 -0.86 -7.68 0.47
N CYS A 74 -1.96 -8.20 1.01
CA CYS A 74 -2.03 -9.57 1.48
C CYS A 74 -3.31 -10.28 1.02
N ASP A 75 -3.14 -11.40 0.34
CA ASP A 75 -4.25 -12.28 -0.02
C ASP A 75 -3.72 -13.71 -0.22
N VAL A 76 -4.47 -14.71 0.25
CA VAL A 76 -4.14 -16.12 0.02
C VAL A 76 -4.14 -16.46 -1.48
N ASN A 77 -5.01 -15.78 -2.25
CA ASN A 77 -5.07 -15.93 -3.70
C ASN A 77 -3.98 -15.09 -4.36
N ARG A 78 -3.15 -15.74 -5.17
CA ARG A 78 -2.13 -15.05 -5.96
C ARG A 78 -2.74 -14.07 -6.96
N GLY A 79 -3.77 -14.52 -7.67
CA GLY A 79 -4.52 -13.74 -8.63
C GLY A 79 -5.56 -14.60 -9.34
N SER A 80 -6.72 -14.03 -9.61
CA SER A 80 -7.81 -14.68 -10.34
C SER A 80 -8.55 -13.66 -11.19
N LYS A 81 -9.20 -14.15 -12.23
CA LYS A 81 -10.10 -13.41 -13.12
C LYS A 81 -11.58 -13.76 -12.81
N GLU A 82 -11.83 -14.47 -11.72
CA GLU A 82 -13.11 -15.10 -11.42
C GLU A 82 -13.75 -14.53 -10.15
N TYR A 83 -13.31 -13.37 -9.70
CA TYR A 83 -14.00 -12.65 -8.62
C TYR A 83 -15.34 -12.11 -9.12
N ALA A 84 -16.38 -12.32 -8.33
CA ALA A 84 -17.73 -11.84 -8.66
C ALA A 84 -17.78 -10.31 -8.69
N GLU A 85 -18.26 -9.74 -9.79
CA GLU A 85 -18.40 -8.31 -10.02
C GLU A 85 -19.81 -7.94 -10.48
N TYR A 86 -20.13 -6.63 -10.44
CA TYR A 86 -21.40 -6.10 -10.94
C TYR A 86 -21.51 -6.09 -12.46
N SER A 87 -20.38 -5.95 -13.15
CA SER A 87 -20.27 -6.03 -14.61
C SER A 87 -18.92 -6.60 -15.02
N PRO A 88 -18.78 -7.19 -16.21
CA PRO A 88 -17.54 -7.81 -16.65
C PRO A 88 -16.37 -6.82 -16.60
N ASN A 89 -15.26 -7.24 -15.98
CA ASN A 89 -14.03 -6.45 -15.89
C ASN A 89 -14.21 -5.06 -15.23
N ALA A 90 -15.25 -4.86 -14.39
CA ALA A 90 -15.50 -3.55 -13.75
C ALA A 90 -14.29 -3.08 -12.95
N MET A 91 -13.66 -3.96 -12.18
CA MET A 91 -12.47 -3.65 -11.39
C MET A 91 -11.26 -3.30 -12.25
N LEU A 92 -11.03 -4.05 -13.33
CA LEU A 92 -9.95 -3.78 -14.27
C LEU A 92 -10.13 -2.42 -14.97
N ASN A 93 -11.37 -2.12 -15.38
CA ASN A 93 -11.68 -0.83 -16.00
C ASN A 93 -11.52 0.33 -15.00
N ALA A 94 -11.94 0.15 -13.75
CA ALA A 94 -11.73 1.14 -12.69
C ALA A 94 -10.23 1.37 -12.41
N ALA A 95 -9.42 0.31 -12.42
CA ALA A 95 -7.97 0.42 -12.28
C ALA A 95 -7.33 1.21 -13.43
N ARG A 96 -7.72 0.94 -14.67
CA ARG A 96 -7.27 1.71 -15.85
C ARG A 96 -7.65 3.17 -15.77
N GLN A 97 -8.88 3.46 -15.34
CA GLN A 97 -9.34 4.84 -15.13
C GLN A 97 -8.54 5.56 -14.03
N LEU A 98 -8.22 4.88 -12.93
CA LEU A 98 -7.41 5.41 -11.84
C LEU A 98 -5.98 5.74 -12.32
N LEU A 99 -5.39 4.88 -13.13
CA LEU A 99 -4.04 5.07 -13.67
C LEU A 99 -3.98 6.21 -14.71
N GLY A 100 -5.06 6.41 -15.48
CA GLY A 100 -5.18 7.50 -16.43
C GLY A 100 -4.67 7.16 -17.84
N ALA A 101 -4.41 8.21 -18.62
CA ALA A 101 -3.99 8.07 -20.02
C ALA A 101 -2.66 7.31 -20.12
N GLY A 102 -2.57 6.44 -21.12
CA GLY A 102 -1.43 5.55 -21.35
C GLY A 102 -1.53 4.19 -20.67
N PHE A 103 -2.60 3.94 -19.90
CA PHE A 103 -2.84 2.67 -19.21
C PHE A 103 -4.08 1.91 -19.75
N GLU A 104 -4.53 2.21 -20.95
CA GLU A 104 -5.72 1.59 -21.56
C GLU A 104 -5.58 0.07 -21.70
N THR A 105 -4.35 -0.42 -21.92
CA THR A 105 -4.02 -1.84 -22.04
C THR A 105 -3.48 -2.45 -20.75
N TRP A 106 -3.35 -1.67 -19.68
CA TRP A 106 -2.84 -2.19 -18.40
C TRP A 106 -3.65 -3.39 -17.95
N GLY A 107 -2.97 -4.47 -17.61
CA GLY A 107 -3.60 -5.68 -17.10
C GLY A 107 -4.40 -6.47 -18.15
N GLU A 108 -4.09 -6.38 -19.44
CA GLU A 108 -4.74 -7.19 -20.49
C GLU A 108 -4.76 -8.68 -20.18
N ASP A 109 -3.69 -9.21 -19.60
CA ASP A 109 -3.60 -10.60 -19.17
C ASP A 109 -4.67 -10.98 -18.12
N TRP A 110 -5.29 -9.98 -17.49
CA TRP A 110 -6.31 -10.16 -16.46
C TRP A 110 -7.72 -9.90 -16.94
N ASN A 111 -7.94 -9.71 -18.25
CA ASN A 111 -9.29 -9.68 -18.77
C ASN A 111 -10.02 -11.00 -18.43
N SER A 112 -11.17 -10.84 -17.83
CA SER A 112 -12.04 -11.96 -17.48
C SER A 112 -12.70 -12.53 -18.73
N PRO A 113 -13.08 -13.82 -18.75
CA PRO A 113 -13.91 -14.40 -19.81
C PRO A 113 -15.32 -13.81 -19.86
N GLY A 114 -15.67 -12.89 -18.97
CA GLY A 114 -16.95 -12.19 -18.98
C GLY A 114 -17.90 -12.66 -17.86
N MET A 115 -18.83 -13.52 -18.15
CA MET A 115 -19.82 -14.00 -17.19
C MET A 115 -19.64 -15.47 -16.88
N ALA A 116 -19.77 -15.84 -15.60
CA ALA A 116 -19.87 -17.21 -15.17
C ALA A 116 -21.31 -17.56 -14.78
N GLN A 117 -21.77 -18.71 -15.19
CA GLN A 117 -23.07 -19.23 -14.79
C GLN A 117 -22.93 -20.02 -13.51
N LEU A 118 -23.40 -19.45 -12.38
CA LEU A 118 -23.33 -20.07 -11.06
C LEU A 118 -24.45 -21.12 -10.88
N THR A 119 -25.63 -20.86 -11.46
CA THR A 119 -26.76 -21.78 -11.53
C THR A 119 -27.50 -21.63 -12.84
N LYS A 120 -28.47 -22.52 -13.14
CA LYS A 120 -29.31 -22.40 -14.35
C LYS A 120 -30.04 -21.05 -14.45
N SER A 121 -30.28 -20.39 -13.32
CA SER A 121 -31.05 -19.14 -13.24
C SER A 121 -30.22 -17.92 -12.86
N PHE A 122 -28.95 -18.09 -12.47
CA PHE A 122 -28.13 -17.00 -11.96
C PHE A 122 -26.73 -17.03 -12.60
N SER A 123 -26.37 -15.91 -13.22
CA SER A 123 -25.04 -15.63 -13.73
C SER A 123 -24.45 -14.43 -12.99
N THR A 124 -23.15 -14.40 -12.84
CA THR A 124 -22.42 -13.24 -12.30
C THR A 124 -21.37 -12.76 -13.28
N SER A 125 -21.11 -11.47 -13.24
CA SER A 125 -19.97 -10.88 -13.94
C SER A 125 -18.69 -11.25 -13.20
N LEU A 126 -17.61 -11.40 -13.95
CA LEU A 126 -16.31 -11.78 -13.43
C LEU A 126 -15.28 -10.66 -13.61
N GLY A 127 -14.32 -10.60 -12.70
CA GLY A 127 -13.22 -9.65 -12.73
C GLY A 127 -12.03 -10.07 -11.89
N ILE A 128 -11.06 -9.17 -11.80
CA ILE A 128 -9.76 -9.44 -11.20
C ILE A 128 -9.76 -9.26 -9.68
N GLY A 129 -8.87 -10.01 -9.03
CA GLY A 129 -8.53 -9.84 -7.61
C GLY A 129 -7.32 -10.67 -7.22
N GLY A 130 -6.86 -10.52 -5.98
CA GLY A 130 -5.71 -11.20 -5.43
C GLY A 130 -4.47 -10.31 -5.31
N ARG A 131 -3.42 -10.84 -4.62
CA ARG A 131 -2.26 -10.03 -4.24
C ARG A 131 -1.39 -9.54 -5.40
N GLU A 132 -1.24 -10.31 -6.48
CA GLU A 132 -0.40 -9.89 -7.62
C GLU A 132 -1.03 -8.75 -8.45
N PRO A 133 -2.31 -8.82 -8.86
CA PRO A 133 -2.98 -7.69 -9.48
C PRO A 133 -2.95 -6.44 -8.62
N ALA A 134 -3.20 -6.59 -7.30
CA ALA A 134 -3.19 -5.48 -6.35
C ALA A 134 -1.80 -4.83 -6.25
N LYS A 135 -0.75 -5.63 -6.06
CA LYS A 135 0.63 -5.13 -6.03
C LYS A 135 0.97 -4.35 -7.29
N LYS A 136 0.72 -4.93 -8.47
CA LYS A 136 1.02 -4.28 -9.75
C LYS A 136 0.23 -2.98 -9.94
N LEU A 137 -1.01 -2.91 -9.43
CA LEU A 137 -1.80 -1.68 -9.46
C LEU A 137 -1.18 -0.60 -8.57
N VAL A 138 -0.80 -0.93 -7.34
CA VAL A 138 -0.13 -0.01 -6.41
C VAL A 138 1.16 0.53 -7.01
N GLU A 139 1.98 -0.36 -7.56
CA GLU A 139 3.27 0.00 -8.18
C GLU A 139 3.08 0.90 -9.41
N ALA A 140 2.13 0.58 -10.30
CA ALA A 140 1.80 1.41 -11.46
C ALA A 140 1.27 2.78 -11.05
N TYR A 141 0.40 2.84 -10.03
CA TYR A 141 -0.15 4.10 -9.53
C TYR A 141 0.94 5.03 -9.01
N TYR A 142 1.82 4.56 -8.14
CA TYR A 142 2.89 5.42 -7.60
C TYR A 142 3.94 5.77 -8.66
N ALA A 143 4.27 4.88 -9.58
CA ALA A 143 5.14 5.19 -10.71
C ALA A 143 4.55 6.33 -11.57
N SER A 144 3.26 6.26 -11.91
CA SER A 144 2.59 7.30 -12.71
C SER A 144 2.55 8.67 -12.01
N ARG A 145 2.45 8.70 -10.67
CA ARG A 145 2.39 9.94 -9.88
C ARG A 145 3.76 10.56 -9.61
N THR A 146 4.80 9.75 -9.55
CA THR A 146 6.17 10.23 -9.31
C THR A 146 6.94 10.51 -10.60
N GLY A 147 6.41 10.13 -11.75
CA GLY A 147 7.10 10.17 -13.03
C GLY A 147 8.29 9.21 -13.11
N ALA A 148 8.35 8.23 -12.22
CA ALA A 148 9.38 7.21 -12.21
C ALA A 148 9.06 6.13 -13.26
N GLU A 149 10.11 5.59 -13.89
CA GLU A 149 9.96 4.47 -14.82
C GLU A 149 9.37 3.23 -14.14
N ALA A 150 9.70 3.01 -12.86
CA ALA A 150 9.13 1.94 -12.04
C ALA A 150 9.11 2.33 -10.55
N TYR A 151 8.12 1.81 -9.83
CA TYR A 151 8.03 1.87 -8.36
C TYR A 151 7.92 0.44 -7.84
N LYS A 152 8.71 0.08 -6.83
CA LYS A 152 8.79 -1.28 -6.24
C LYS A 152 8.61 -1.28 -4.73
N GLY A 153 7.95 -0.27 -4.19
CA GLY A 153 7.76 -0.10 -2.74
C GLY A 153 6.53 -0.81 -2.18
N CYS A 154 5.92 -1.76 -2.89
CA CYS A 154 4.80 -2.56 -2.40
C CYS A 154 5.19 -4.03 -2.30
N THR A 155 5.01 -4.64 -1.12
CA THR A 155 5.29 -6.06 -0.88
C THR A 155 3.99 -6.87 -0.91
N ALA A 156 4.03 -8.06 -1.53
CA ALA A 156 2.87 -8.96 -1.56
C ALA A 156 3.09 -10.16 -0.62
N TYR A 157 2.12 -10.40 0.25
CA TYR A 157 2.13 -11.48 1.21
C TYR A 157 0.98 -12.46 0.96
N MET A 158 1.19 -13.74 1.21
CA MET A 158 0.14 -14.75 1.18
C MET A 158 -0.55 -14.88 2.54
N ASP A 159 0.20 -14.70 3.62
CA ASP A 159 -0.24 -14.85 5.00
C ASP A 159 -0.10 -13.51 5.74
N PHE A 160 -1.19 -13.06 6.36
CA PHE A 160 -1.20 -11.82 7.11
C PHE A 160 -0.29 -11.85 8.35
N ARG A 161 0.02 -13.02 8.90
CA ARG A 161 0.96 -13.18 10.01
C ARG A 161 2.38 -12.87 9.56
N GLU A 162 2.75 -13.35 8.38
CA GLU A 162 4.03 -13.03 7.76
C GLU A 162 4.14 -11.53 7.45
N LEU A 163 3.06 -10.91 6.96
CA LEU A 163 2.98 -9.48 6.74
C LEU A 163 3.25 -8.72 8.03
N LEU A 164 2.54 -9.03 9.12
CA LEU A 164 2.67 -8.36 10.41
C LEU A 164 4.05 -8.54 11.05
N GLU A 165 4.71 -9.68 10.81
CA GLU A 165 6.05 -9.97 11.31
C GLU A 165 7.14 -9.23 10.52
N LYS A 166 7.02 -9.18 9.18
CA LYS A 166 8.12 -8.74 8.30
C LYS A 166 8.02 -7.28 7.85
N GLN A 167 6.81 -6.71 7.79
CA GLN A 167 6.60 -5.32 7.34
C GLN A 167 6.78 -4.36 8.53
N SER A 168 8.01 -4.03 8.84
CA SER A 168 8.38 -3.27 10.05
C SER A 168 7.94 -1.80 10.03
N ASP A 169 7.76 -1.22 8.84
CA ASP A 169 7.34 0.17 8.62
C ASP A 169 5.82 0.34 8.53
N LEU A 170 5.04 -0.69 8.87
CA LEU A 170 3.58 -0.67 8.82
C LEU A 170 3.01 0.11 10.01
N ASP A 171 2.09 1.02 9.75
CA ASP A 171 1.32 1.76 10.77
C ASP A 171 -0.07 1.15 10.97
N ALA A 172 -0.76 0.84 9.87
CA ALA A 172 -2.14 0.41 9.90
C ALA A 172 -2.44 -0.71 8.92
N VAL A 173 -3.53 -1.46 9.17
CA VAL A 173 -4.07 -2.45 8.25
C VAL A 173 -5.54 -2.18 7.94
N TYR A 174 -5.90 -2.39 6.68
CA TYR A 174 -7.29 -2.45 6.22
C TYR A 174 -7.67 -3.89 5.96
N VAL A 175 -8.67 -4.43 6.68
CA VAL A 175 -9.11 -5.82 6.59
C VAL A 175 -10.40 -5.89 5.77
N ALA A 176 -10.35 -6.53 4.60
CA ALA A 176 -11.45 -6.75 3.67
C ALA A 176 -11.57 -8.22 3.21
N THR A 177 -11.17 -9.13 4.06
CA THR A 177 -11.37 -10.56 3.89
C THR A 177 -12.90 -10.89 3.88
N PRO A 178 -13.32 -12.12 3.54
CA PRO A 178 -14.68 -12.55 3.86
C PRO A 178 -14.97 -12.44 5.37
N ASP A 179 -16.22 -12.20 5.72
CA ASP A 179 -16.68 -11.89 7.09
C ASP A 179 -16.22 -12.88 8.17
N HIS A 180 -16.17 -14.17 7.84
CA HIS A 180 -15.68 -15.23 8.74
C HIS A 180 -14.14 -15.20 8.97
N TRP A 181 -13.43 -14.33 8.27
CA TRP A 181 -12.00 -14.10 8.44
C TRP A 181 -11.66 -12.67 8.95
N HIS A 182 -12.66 -11.84 9.31
CA HIS A 182 -12.41 -10.50 9.82
C HIS A 182 -11.72 -10.50 11.19
N ALA A 183 -12.17 -11.37 12.09
CA ALA A 183 -11.71 -11.35 13.48
C ALA A 183 -10.21 -11.69 13.64
N LEU A 184 -9.74 -12.73 12.96
CA LEU A 184 -8.36 -13.18 13.15
C LEU A 184 -7.31 -12.15 12.70
N PRO A 185 -7.32 -11.61 11.47
CA PRO A 185 -6.37 -10.57 11.07
C PRO A 185 -6.45 -9.32 11.94
N THR A 186 -7.67 -8.91 12.32
CA THR A 186 -7.89 -7.75 13.20
C THR A 186 -7.23 -7.95 14.56
N ILE A 187 -7.50 -9.09 15.23
CA ILE A 187 -6.92 -9.40 16.55
C ILE A 187 -5.39 -9.42 16.47
N HIS A 188 -4.82 -10.10 15.48
CA HIS A 188 -3.37 -10.17 15.32
C HIS A 188 -2.73 -8.81 15.04
N ALA A 189 -3.39 -7.97 14.24
CA ALA A 189 -2.89 -6.63 13.95
C ALA A 189 -2.91 -5.72 15.20
N CYS A 190 -4.02 -5.72 15.97
CA CYS A 190 -4.09 -5.02 17.26
C CYS A 190 -2.98 -5.51 18.22
N GLN A 191 -2.78 -6.83 18.33
CA GLN A 191 -1.72 -7.40 19.17
C GLN A 191 -0.31 -7.03 18.70
N ALA A 192 -0.13 -6.79 17.40
CA ALA A 192 1.11 -6.27 16.82
C ALA A 192 1.25 -4.75 16.96
N GLY A 193 0.31 -4.08 17.66
CA GLY A 193 0.32 -2.63 17.87
C GLY A 193 0.04 -1.81 16.61
N LYS A 194 -0.74 -2.37 15.67
CA LYS A 194 -1.13 -1.67 14.44
C LYS A 194 -2.57 -1.18 14.54
N ASP A 195 -2.81 0.01 13.98
CA ASP A 195 -4.18 0.50 13.80
C ASP A 195 -4.93 -0.37 12.80
N VAL A 196 -6.23 -0.57 13.02
CA VAL A 196 -7.02 -1.49 12.18
C VAL A 196 -8.33 -0.84 11.76
N TYR A 197 -8.57 -0.86 10.46
CA TYR A 197 -9.91 -0.70 9.91
C TYR A 197 -10.40 -2.04 9.38
N CYS A 198 -11.50 -2.55 9.92
CA CYS A 198 -12.11 -3.80 9.50
C CYS A 198 -13.45 -3.55 8.81
N GLU A 199 -13.68 -4.22 7.66
CA GLU A 199 -14.96 -4.15 6.95
C GLU A 199 -16.10 -4.75 7.75
N LYS A 200 -17.29 -4.33 7.36
CA LYS A 200 -18.53 -4.85 7.92
C LYS A 200 -18.92 -6.19 7.24
N PRO A 201 -19.59 -7.09 7.96
CA PRO A 201 -19.83 -7.13 9.42
C PRO A 201 -18.52 -7.44 10.16
N LEU A 202 -18.29 -6.81 11.31
CA LEU A 202 -17.01 -6.92 12.03
C LEU A 202 -16.61 -8.36 12.38
N SER A 203 -17.58 -9.21 12.65
CA SER A 203 -17.33 -10.59 13.03
C SER A 203 -18.51 -11.49 12.68
N LEU A 204 -18.27 -12.78 12.54
CA LEU A 204 -19.31 -13.77 12.30
C LEU A 204 -20.11 -14.09 13.57
N THR A 205 -19.47 -14.00 14.75
CA THR A 205 -20.08 -14.32 16.05
C THR A 205 -19.84 -13.23 17.08
N VAL A 206 -20.73 -13.14 18.08
CA VAL A 206 -20.59 -12.22 19.23
C VAL A 206 -19.30 -12.49 19.99
N ARG A 207 -18.86 -13.76 20.08
CA ARG A 207 -17.63 -14.15 20.76
C ARG A 207 -16.39 -13.58 20.05
N GLU A 208 -16.36 -13.65 18.74
CA GLU A 208 -15.29 -13.04 17.93
C GLU A 208 -15.27 -11.54 18.09
N GLY A 209 -16.41 -10.86 17.99
CA GLY A 209 -16.51 -9.42 18.21
C GLY A 209 -16.00 -8.99 19.59
N ARG A 210 -16.30 -9.77 20.62
CA ARG A 210 -15.77 -9.51 21.97
C ARG A 210 -14.25 -9.71 22.04
N ALA A 211 -13.71 -10.71 21.34
CA ALA A 211 -12.28 -10.94 21.26
C ALA A 211 -11.54 -9.79 20.54
N MET A 212 -12.16 -9.24 19.48
CA MET A 212 -11.63 -8.05 18.79
C MET A 212 -11.57 -6.84 19.71
N VAL A 213 -12.67 -6.55 20.46
CA VAL A 213 -12.70 -5.45 21.45
C VAL A 213 -11.65 -5.61 22.55
N ASN A 214 -11.35 -6.84 22.96
CA ASN A 214 -10.35 -7.10 24.00
C ASN A 214 -8.91 -7.00 23.47
N ALA A 215 -8.72 -7.06 22.16
CA ALA A 215 -7.40 -6.94 21.52
C ALA A 215 -7.06 -5.48 21.13
N ALA A 216 -8.09 -4.66 20.90
CA ALA A 216 -7.98 -3.23 20.59
C ALA A 216 -7.83 -2.41 21.90
#